data_4e68777be361f814fe84ffef1df32272
#
_entry.id   4e68777be361f814fe84ffef1df32272
#
_cell.length_a   1.000
_cell.length_b   1.000
_cell.length_c   1.000
_cell.angle_alpha   90.00
_cell.angle_beta   90.00
_cell.angle_gamma   90.00
#
_symmetry.space_group_name_H-M   'P 1'
#
loop_
_entity.id
_entity.type
_entity.pdbx_description
1 polymer ?
#
loop_
_entity_poly.entity_id
_entity_poly.type
_entity_poly.pdbx_seq_one_letter_code
_entity_poly.pdbx_strand_id
1 'polypeptide(L)'
;DQPRSRGLGDVYKRQIPGRYQPILRGGRYDDIGERFGRKRPAVGFTLYLREIIAVMDTKRPYAILAPNRLDDAALQSRIRELRENGDIVIEKLPEDNVASLEESFRLDEELVCINGVWTVAARTSNR
;
A
#
# COMPACT_ATOMS: atom_id res chain seq x y z
N ASP A 1 7.44 17.70 31.16
CA ASP A 1 6.78 19.01 31.34
C ASP A 1 6.73 19.71 29.98
N GLN A 2 5.53 19.80 29.42
CA GLN A 2 5.34 20.51 28.17
C GLN A 2 5.01 21.97 28.47
N PRO A 3 5.69 22.97 27.83
CA PRO A 3 5.36 24.35 28.04
C PRO A 3 3.94 24.65 27.59
N ARG A 4 3.08 25.06 28.52
CA ARG A 4 1.76 25.58 28.21
C ARG A 4 1.93 26.91 27.49
N SER A 5 1.76 26.89 26.18
CA SER A 5 1.65 28.14 25.41
C SER A 5 0.32 28.83 25.75
N ARG A 6 0.37 29.99 26.37
CA ARG A 6 -0.77 30.84 26.63
C ARG A 6 -1.44 31.20 25.27
N GLY A 7 -2.69 30.77 25.08
CA GLY A 7 -3.50 31.11 23.91
C GLY A 7 -3.74 30.02 22.88
N LEU A 8 -3.06 28.87 22.96
CA LEU A 8 -3.38 27.67 22.21
C LEU A 8 -4.02 26.68 23.17
N GLY A 9 -5.19 26.15 22.83
CA GLY A 9 -5.82 25.08 23.57
C GLY A 9 -4.94 23.82 23.64
N ASP A 10 -5.49 22.72 24.11
CA ASP A 10 -4.74 21.48 24.30
C ASP A 10 -4.12 20.99 22.98
N VAL A 11 -2.83 20.68 23.00
CA VAL A 11 -2.08 20.13 21.87
C VAL A 11 -1.89 18.64 22.10
N TYR A 12 -2.29 17.84 21.12
CA TYR A 12 -2.18 16.39 21.15
C TYR A 12 -1.15 15.90 20.15
N LYS A 13 -0.33 14.94 20.56
CA LYS A 13 0.64 14.24 19.71
C LYS A 13 0.54 12.74 19.95
N ARG A 14 0.58 11.97 18.89
CA ARG A 14 0.72 10.51 18.96
C ARG A 14 2.01 10.10 18.26
N GLN A 15 2.87 9.43 19.00
CA GLN A 15 4.14 8.91 18.52
C GLN A 15 4.16 7.40 18.61
N ILE A 16 4.93 6.77 17.72
CA ILE A 16 5.23 5.36 17.76
C ILE A 16 6.57 5.17 18.47
N PRO A 17 6.71 4.21 19.39
CA PRO A 17 7.98 3.91 20.02
C PRO A 17 9.10 3.70 18.99
N GLY A 18 10.25 4.31 19.23
CA GLY A 18 11.41 4.23 18.33
C GLY A 18 11.39 5.18 17.14
N ARG A 19 10.39 6.05 17.01
CA ARG A 19 10.33 7.08 15.97
C ARG A 19 10.29 8.48 16.56
N TYR A 20 11.05 9.39 15.94
CA TYR A 20 11.13 10.79 16.39
C TYR A 20 9.93 11.62 15.93
N GLN A 21 9.38 11.32 14.75
CA GLN A 21 8.27 12.07 14.19
C GLN A 21 6.93 11.54 14.69
N PRO A 22 5.98 12.40 15.06
CA PRO A 22 4.65 11.98 15.40
C PRO A 22 3.88 11.52 14.15
N ILE A 23 2.99 10.54 14.31
CA ILE A 23 2.07 10.11 13.25
C ILE A 23 0.82 10.98 13.16
N LEU A 24 0.47 11.61 14.26
CA LEU A 24 -0.67 12.50 14.39
C LEU A 24 -0.29 13.67 15.29
N ARG A 25 -0.70 14.84 14.87
CA ARG A 25 -0.61 16.06 15.65
C ARG A 25 -1.93 16.81 15.55
N GLY A 26 -2.42 17.30 16.66
CA GLY A 26 -3.65 18.03 16.67
C GLY A 26 -3.78 18.93 17.86
N GLY A 27 -4.84 19.71 17.88
CA GLY A 27 -5.10 20.62 18.98
C GLY A 27 -6.53 21.08 19.00
N ARG A 28 -6.91 21.60 20.15
CA ARG A 28 -8.15 22.33 20.36
C ARG A 28 -7.84 23.83 20.37
N TYR A 29 -8.59 24.57 19.59
CA TYR A 29 -8.42 26.02 19.41
C TYR A 29 -9.73 26.71 19.75
N ASP A 30 -9.79 27.40 20.89
CA ASP A 30 -11.03 28.03 21.37
C ASP A 30 -11.15 29.49 20.90
N ASP A 31 -10.04 30.16 20.64
CA ASP A 31 -9.98 31.61 20.41
C ASP A 31 -9.68 32.03 18.96
N ILE A 32 -9.33 31.10 18.09
CA ILE A 32 -9.00 31.42 16.68
C ILE A 32 -10.21 32.02 15.93
N GLY A 33 -11.41 31.55 16.22
CA GLY A 33 -12.62 32.04 15.60
C GLY A 33 -12.93 33.52 15.89
N GLU A 34 -12.38 34.07 16.98
CA GLU A 34 -12.60 35.47 17.36
C GLU A 34 -11.98 36.44 16.31
N ARG A 35 -10.86 36.07 15.71
CA ARG A 35 -10.23 36.82 14.59
C ARG A 35 -11.08 36.85 13.33
N PHE A 36 -12.03 35.93 13.20
CA PHE A 36 -12.96 35.80 12.06
C PHE A 36 -14.40 36.18 12.43
N GLY A 37 -14.60 36.88 13.54
CA GLY A 37 -15.87 37.49 13.93
C GLY A 37 -16.73 36.66 14.88
N ARG A 38 -16.38 35.41 15.18
CA ARG A 38 -17.12 34.60 16.18
C ARG A 38 -16.20 33.71 16.97
N LYS A 39 -16.23 33.80 18.29
CA LYS A 39 -15.55 32.87 19.17
C LYS A 39 -16.22 31.48 19.12
N ARG A 40 -15.55 30.49 18.53
CA ARG A 40 -16.03 29.12 18.47
C ARG A 40 -14.90 28.16 18.79
N PRO A 41 -15.13 27.15 19.63
CA PRO A 41 -14.14 26.10 19.80
C PRO A 41 -13.97 25.31 18.50
N ALA A 42 -12.71 25.01 18.15
CA ALA A 42 -12.35 24.24 16.99
C ALA A 42 -11.34 23.17 17.36
N VAL A 43 -11.41 22.03 16.71
CA VAL A 43 -10.46 20.91 16.83
C VAL A 43 -9.89 20.61 15.45
N GLY A 44 -8.59 20.51 15.35
CA GLY A 44 -7.92 20.17 14.10
C GLY A 44 -6.85 19.11 14.30
N PHE A 45 -6.65 18.29 13.27
CA PHE A 45 -5.64 17.23 13.27
C PHE A 45 -4.87 17.22 11.95
N THR A 46 -3.58 16.92 12.07
CA THR A 46 -2.72 16.62 10.92
C THR A 46 -2.25 15.18 11.04
N LEU A 47 -2.43 14.39 10.00
CA LEU A 47 -1.90 13.04 9.88
C LEU A 47 -0.68 13.05 8.96
N TYR A 48 0.39 12.40 9.40
CA TYR A 48 1.62 12.27 8.62
C TYR A 48 1.61 10.90 7.93
N LEU A 49 1.06 10.83 6.72
CA LEU A 49 0.85 9.59 5.99
C LEU A 49 2.13 8.79 5.76
N ARG A 50 3.26 9.46 5.48
CA ARG A 50 4.56 8.79 5.32
C ARG A 50 4.98 8.02 6.57
N GLU A 51 4.73 8.60 7.74
CA GLU A 51 5.07 7.97 9.02
C GLU A 51 4.14 6.78 9.31
N ILE A 52 2.87 6.88 8.93
CA ILE A 52 1.90 5.79 9.06
C ILE A 52 2.28 4.63 8.14
N ILE A 53 2.53 4.91 6.86
CA ILE A 53 2.91 3.90 5.87
C ILE A 53 4.19 3.17 6.28
N ALA A 54 5.17 3.88 6.82
CA ALA A 54 6.44 3.30 7.24
C ALA A 54 6.32 2.32 8.42
N VAL A 55 5.23 2.34 9.18
CA VAL A 55 4.98 1.40 10.28
C VAL A 55 3.90 0.36 9.95
N MET A 56 3.17 0.56 8.85
CA MET A 56 2.25 -0.45 8.37
C MET A 56 3.03 -1.62 7.78
N ASP A 57 2.74 -2.81 8.27
CA ASP A 57 3.21 -4.04 7.64
C ASP A 57 2.36 -4.25 6.37
N THR A 58 2.79 -3.63 5.28
CA THR A 58 2.16 -3.82 3.97
C THR A 58 2.55 -5.19 3.44
N LYS A 59 1.73 -6.18 3.72
CA LYS A 59 1.88 -7.49 3.10
C LYS A 59 1.73 -7.32 1.58
N ARG A 60 2.75 -7.73 0.85
CA ARG A 60 2.69 -7.73 -0.61
C ARG A 60 1.55 -8.65 -1.07
N PRO A 61 0.68 -8.21 -1.98
CA PRO A 61 -0.39 -9.06 -2.50
C PRO A 61 0.18 -10.23 -3.30
N TYR A 62 -0.53 -11.36 -3.27
CA TYR A 62 -0.21 -12.49 -4.13
C TYR A 62 -0.53 -12.17 -5.58
N ALA A 63 0.35 -12.57 -6.47
CA ALA A 63 0.11 -12.51 -7.90
C ALA A 63 0.67 -13.76 -8.58
N ILE A 64 0.03 -14.14 -9.67
CA ILE A 64 0.45 -15.23 -10.54
C ILE A 64 1.28 -14.62 -11.68
N LEU A 65 2.49 -15.12 -11.87
CA LEU A 65 3.33 -14.69 -12.98
C LEU A 65 2.94 -15.44 -14.25
N ALA A 66 2.73 -14.73 -15.33
CA ALA A 66 2.42 -15.29 -16.64
C ALA A 66 3.45 -14.83 -17.68
N PRO A 67 3.77 -15.68 -18.66
CA PRO A 67 4.56 -15.23 -19.80
C PRO A 67 3.77 -14.26 -20.68
N ASN A 68 4.44 -13.32 -21.29
CA ASN A 68 3.81 -12.39 -22.25
C ASN A 68 3.84 -12.99 -23.66
N ARG A 69 2.76 -13.65 -24.04
CA ARG A 69 2.54 -14.20 -25.37
C ARG A 69 1.17 -13.76 -25.88
N LEU A 70 1.13 -12.65 -26.59
CA LEU A 70 -0.11 -12.06 -27.09
C LEU A 70 -0.74 -12.89 -28.22
N ASP A 71 0.06 -13.70 -28.89
CA ASP A 71 -0.36 -14.61 -29.98
C ASP A 71 -0.93 -15.94 -29.48
N ASP A 72 -0.77 -16.26 -28.20
CA ASP A 72 -1.34 -17.48 -27.60
C ASP A 72 -2.75 -17.22 -27.04
N ALA A 73 -3.76 -17.56 -27.84
CA ALA A 73 -5.16 -17.36 -27.45
C ALA A 73 -5.57 -18.18 -26.22
N ALA A 74 -5.03 -19.37 -26.05
CA ALA A 74 -5.30 -20.23 -24.89
C ALA A 74 -4.75 -19.61 -23.60
N LEU A 75 -3.53 -19.05 -23.65
CA LEU A 75 -2.93 -18.32 -22.54
C LEU A 75 -3.76 -17.09 -22.18
N GLN A 76 -4.13 -16.27 -23.16
CA GLN A 76 -4.91 -15.05 -22.94
C GLN A 76 -6.30 -15.37 -22.33
N SER A 77 -6.92 -16.44 -22.79
CA SER A 77 -8.18 -16.94 -22.25
C SER A 77 -8.04 -17.36 -20.78
N ARG A 78 -6.97 -18.08 -20.45
CA ARG A 78 -6.69 -18.51 -19.07
C ARG A 78 -6.39 -17.33 -18.15
N ILE A 79 -5.62 -16.35 -18.60
CA ILE A 79 -5.35 -15.12 -17.84
C ILE A 79 -6.65 -14.38 -17.54
N ARG A 80 -7.53 -14.25 -18.53
CA ARG A 80 -8.83 -13.59 -18.35
C ARG A 80 -9.69 -14.31 -17.32
N GLU A 81 -9.78 -15.63 -17.41
CA GLU A 81 -10.52 -16.45 -16.45
C GLU A 81 -10.03 -16.24 -15.01
N LEU A 82 -8.72 -16.28 -14.79
CA LEU A 82 -8.13 -16.05 -13.48
C LEU A 82 -8.43 -14.65 -12.94
N ARG A 83 -8.34 -13.63 -13.78
CA ARG A 83 -8.67 -12.25 -13.41
C ARG A 83 -10.16 -12.08 -13.08
N GLU A 84 -11.05 -12.75 -13.81
CA GLU A 84 -12.49 -12.75 -13.51
C GLU A 84 -12.80 -13.44 -12.17
N ASN A 85 -12.02 -14.43 -11.77
CA ASN A 85 -12.11 -15.08 -10.46
C ASN A 85 -11.52 -14.23 -9.31
N GLY A 86 -10.91 -13.07 -9.60
CA GLY A 86 -10.34 -12.16 -8.62
C GLY A 86 -8.85 -12.34 -8.38
N ASP A 87 -8.18 -13.21 -9.13
CA ASP A 87 -6.72 -13.37 -9.05
C ASP A 87 -5.98 -12.21 -9.73
N ILE A 88 -4.86 -11.83 -9.15
CA ILE A 88 -3.93 -10.89 -9.78
C ILE A 88 -2.98 -11.69 -10.66
N VAL A 89 -3.00 -11.43 -11.96
CA VAL A 89 -2.10 -12.06 -12.94
C VAL A 89 -1.24 -11.00 -13.59
N ILE A 90 0.08 -11.16 -13.48
CA ILE A 90 1.07 -10.25 -14.05
C ILE A 90 1.72 -10.92 -15.24
N GLU A 91 1.58 -10.33 -16.40
CA GLU A 91 2.28 -10.75 -17.61
C GLU A 91 3.69 -10.13 -17.62
N LYS A 92 4.70 -10.98 -17.55
CA LYS A 92 6.09 -10.55 -17.56
C LYS A 92 6.46 -10.02 -18.95
N LEU A 93 6.69 -8.73 -19.06
CA LEU A 93 7.22 -8.13 -20.28
C LEU A 93 8.70 -8.53 -20.48
N PRO A 94 9.22 -8.51 -21.72
CA PRO A 94 10.62 -8.85 -22.01
C PRO A 94 11.63 -8.02 -21.21
N GLU A 95 11.28 -6.78 -20.91
CA GLU A 95 12.13 -5.81 -20.21
C GLU A 95 12.00 -5.90 -18.68
N ASP A 96 11.01 -6.65 -18.17
CA ASP A 96 10.77 -6.77 -16.75
C ASP A 96 11.84 -7.63 -16.06
N ASN A 97 12.32 -7.09 -14.96
CA ASN A 97 13.12 -7.85 -14.01
C ASN A 97 12.19 -8.47 -12.96
N VAL A 98 12.21 -9.79 -12.85
CA VAL A 98 11.40 -10.53 -11.86
C VAL A 98 11.68 -10.06 -10.43
N ALA A 99 12.93 -9.72 -10.10
CA ALA A 99 13.29 -9.19 -8.79
C ALA A 99 12.54 -7.90 -8.45
N SER A 100 12.37 -6.99 -9.42
CA SER A 100 11.57 -5.78 -9.23
C SER A 100 10.08 -6.07 -9.01
N LEU A 101 9.53 -7.05 -9.71
CA LEU A 101 8.14 -7.49 -9.51
C LEU A 101 7.95 -8.13 -8.13
N GLU A 102 8.94 -8.87 -7.64
CA GLU A 102 8.93 -9.50 -6.31
C GLU A 102 8.99 -8.46 -5.15
N GLU A 103 9.45 -7.25 -5.41
CA GLU A 103 9.38 -6.16 -4.43
C GLU A 103 7.94 -5.72 -4.15
N SER A 104 7.08 -5.78 -5.16
CA SER A 104 5.70 -5.30 -5.10
C SER A 104 4.69 -6.41 -4.88
N PHE A 105 4.99 -7.64 -5.31
CA PHE A 105 4.07 -8.78 -5.28
C PHE A 105 4.75 -10.04 -4.75
N ARG A 106 3.96 -10.91 -4.14
CA ARG A 106 4.39 -12.28 -3.83
C ARG A 106 4.12 -13.15 -5.05
N LEU A 107 5.17 -13.53 -5.75
CA LEU A 107 5.13 -14.33 -6.97
C LEU A 107 5.47 -15.79 -6.66
N ASP A 108 4.62 -16.46 -5.88
CA ASP A 108 4.83 -17.85 -5.46
C ASP A 108 4.33 -18.85 -6.52
N GLU A 109 3.54 -18.38 -7.47
CA GLU A 109 2.91 -19.19 -8.52
C GLU A 109 3.15 -18.59 -9.91
N GLU A 110 3.17 -19.45 -10.91
CA GLU A 110 3.31 -19.07 -12.33
C GLU A 110 2.43 -19.91 -13.23
N LEU A 111 2.07 -19.36 -14.39
CA LEU A 111 1.41 -20.12 -15.46
C LEU A 111 2.44 -20.85 -16.30
N VAL A 112 2.29 -22.17 -16.38
CA VAL A 112 3.12 -23.05 -17.20
C VAL A 112 2.23 -23.85 -18.15
N CYS A 113 2.72 -24.13 -19.34
CA CYS A 113 2.06 -24.98 -20.31
C CYS A 113 2.46 -26.43 -20.09
N ILE A 114 1.50 -27.25 -19.66
CA ILE A 114 1.68 -28.69 -19.47
C ILE A 114 0.73 -29.42 -20.41
N ASN A 115 1.28 -30.22 -21.33
CA ASN A 115 0.49 -30.95 -22.32
C ASN A 115 -0.48 -30.08 -23.13
N GLY A 116 -0.07 -28.87 -23.48
CA GLY A 116 -0.88 -27.91 -24.22
C GLY A 116 -1.92 -27.16 -23.39
N VAL A 117 -1.95 -27.36 -22.08
CA VAL A 117 -2.88 -26.68 -21.16
C VAL A 117 -2.10 -25.75 -20.23
N TRP A 118 -2.56 -24.51 -20.14
CA TRP A 118 -2.00 -23.53 -19.20
C TRP A 118 -2.50 -23.77 -17.78
N THR A 119 -1.58 -24.11 -16.90
CA THR A 119 -1.84 -24.50 -15.52
C THR A 119 -1.08 -23.63 -14.56
N VAL A 120 -1.70 -23.28 -13.43
CA VAL A 120 -1.04 -22.60 -12.33
C VAL A 120 -0.18 -23.60 -11.57
N ALA A 121 1.10 -23.34 -11.47
CA ALA A 121 2.06 -24.19 -10.76
C ALA A 121 2.88 -23.36 -9.77
N ALA A 122 3.37 -24.05 -8.74
CA ALA A 122 4.28 -23.42 -7.79
C ALA A 122 5.59 -23.02 -8.48
N ARG A 123 6.01 -21.80 -8.26
CA ARG A 123 7.24 -21.27 -8.80
C ARG A 123 8.39 -21.64 -7.88
N THR A 124 9.39 -22.35 -8.42
CA THR A 124 10.66 -22.58 -7.71
C THR A 124 11.44 -21.28 -7.70
N SER A 125 11.49 -20.64 -6.55
CA SER A 125 12.41 -19.52 -6.32
C SER A 125 13.84 -20.06 -6.35
N ASN A 126 14.56 -19.81 -7.42
CA ASN A 126 16.02 -19.93 -7.39
C ASN A 126 16.54 -18.81 -6.49
N ARG A 127 16.87 -19.17 -5.28
CA ARG A 127 17.70 -18.33 -4.41
C ARG A 127 19.13 -18.30 -4.93
#